data_ba6ac163002c51816d5326eae7d6823b
#
_entry.id   ba6ac163002c51816d5326eae7d6823b
#
_cell.length_a   1.000
_cell.length_b   1.000
_cell.length_c   1.000
_cell.angle_alpha   90.00
_cell.angle_beta   90.00
_cell.angle_gamma   90.00
#
_symmetry.space_group_name_H-M   'P 1'
#
loop_
_entity.id
_entity.type
_entity.pdbx_description
1 polymer ?
#
loop_
_entity_poly.entity_id
_entity_poly.type
_entity_poly.pdbx_seq_one_letter_code
_entity_poly.pdbx_strand_id
1 'polypeptide(L)' 'MNNNLKDLRKLKNVSQNDLADALSVSRQTINSIENGKFDPSLTLAMKLTRYFEVPLEDIFIYKD' A
#
# COMPACT_ATOMS: atom_id res chain seq x y z
N MET A 1 -9.46 4.86 -3.95
CA MET A 1 -8.42 5.77 -4.46
C MET A 1 -7.46 5.01 -5.36
N ASN A 2 -7.10 5.58 -6.49
CA ASN A 2 -6.11 4.96 -7.38
C ASN A 2 -4.74 4.95 -6.71
N ASN A 3 -3.97 3.89 -6.96
CA ASN A 3 -2.66 3.77 -6.33
C ASN A 3 -1.72 2.88 -7.13
N ASN A 4 -0.44 2.97 -6.79
CA ASN A 4 0.63 2.19 -7.40
C ASN A 4 1.14 1.10 -6.46
N LEU A 5 0.36 0.73 -5.45
CA LEU A 5 0.82 -0.18 -4.40
C LEU A 5 1.24 -1.54 -4.97
N LYS A 6 0.44 -2.08 -5.88
CA LYS A 6 0.74 -3.36 -6.52
C LYS A 6 2.06 -3.31 -7.30
N ASP A 7 2.28 -2.22 -8.03
CA ASP A 7 3.50 -2.05 -8.82
C ASP A 7 4.73 -1.93 -7.92
N LEU A 8 4.62 -1.14 -6.85
CA LEU A 8 5.71 -1.00 -5.88
C LEU A 8 6.03 -2.32 -5.21
N ARG A 9 4.99 -3.08 -4.87
CA ARG A 9 5.16 -4.40 -4.26
C ARG A 9 5.90 -5.34 -5.22
N LYS A 10 5.54 -5.34 -6.50
CA LYS A 10 6.20 -6.17 -7.50
C LYS A 10 7.65 -5.77 -7.72
N LEU A 11 7.93 -4.46 -7.73
CA LEU A 11 9.30 -3.97 -7.84
C LEU A 11 10.17 -4.45 -6.68
N LYS A 12 9.60 -4.52 -5.49
CA LYS A 12 10.30 -4.99 -4.30
C LYS A 12 10.27 -6.51 -4.19
N ASN A 13 9.56 -7.18 -5.08
CA ASN A 13 9.42 -8.63 -5.15
C ASN A 13 8.85 -9.23 -3.86
N VAL A 14 7.78 -8.62 -3.34
CA VAL A 14 7.07 -9.12 -2.16
C VAL A 14 5.63 -9.44 -2.52
N SER A 15 5.08 -10.46 -1.86
CA SER A 15 3.68 -10.85 -2.03
C SER A 15 2.76 -9.96 -1.20
N GLN A 16 1.45 -10.07 -1.42
CA GLN A 16 0.47 -9.40 -0.56
C GLN A 16 0.61 -9.87 0.89
N ASN A 17 0.84 -11.18 1.09
CA ASN A 17 1.05 -11.73 2.44
C ASN A 17 2.31 -11.15 3.08
N ASP A 18 3.40 -11.08 2.35
CA ASP A 18 4.64 -10.52 2.87
C ASP A 18 4.45 -9.07 3.31
N LEU A 19 3.78 -8.28 2.49
CA LEU A 19 3.53 -6.88 2.82
C LEU A 19 2.60 -6.77 4.03
N ALA A 20 1.54 -7.55 4.06
CA ALA A 20 0.59 -7.56 5.18
C ALA A 20 1.29 -7.89 6.49
N ASP A 21 2.13 -8.92 6.48
CA ASP A 21 2.89 -9.31 7.67
C ASP A 21 3.83 -8.19 8.13
N ALA A 22 4.54 -7.58 7.19
CA ALA A 22 5.48 -6.50 7.50
C ALA A 22 4.78 -5.29 8.13
N LEU A 23 3.53 -5.03 7.75
CA LEU A 23 2.77 -3.86 8.22
C LEU A 23 1.79 -4.22 9.33
N SER A 24 1.74 -5.48 9.76
CA SER A 24 0.84 -5.96 10.81
C SER A 24 -0.64 -5.74 10.48
N VAL A 25 -1.01 -6.00 9.24
CA VAL A 25 -2.40 -5.95 8.79
C VAL A 25 -2.75 -7.25 8.08
N SER A 26 -4.04 -7.45 7.75
CA SER A 26 -4.45 -8.64 7.04
C SER A 26 -4.13 -8.53 5.54
N ARG A 27 -3.96 -9.69 4.89
CA ARG A 27 -3.81 -9.74 3.44
C ARG A 27 -5.01 -9.10 2.74
N GLN A 28 -6.22 -9.31 3.29
CA GLN A 28 -7.44 -8.74 2.73
C GLN A 28 -7.38 -7.21 2.71
N THR A 29 -6.80 -6.60 3.74
CA THR A 29 -6.62 -5.16 3.79
C THR A 29 -5.74 -4.69 2.63
N ILE A 30 -4.61 -5.35 2.40
CA ILE A 30 -3.72 -5.00 1.29
C ILE A 30 -4.44 -5.16 -0.05
N ASN A 31 -5.14 -6.28 -0.24
CA ASN A 31 -5.88 -6.52 -1.46
C ASN A 31 -6.94 -5.43 -1.71
N SER A 32 -7.70 -5.07 -0.69
CA SER A 32 -8.72 -4.04 -0.81
C SER A 32 -8.14 -2.67 -1.16
N ILE A 33 -6.98 -2.33 -0.59
CA ILE A 33 -6.29 -1.08 -0.93
C ILE A 33 -5.84 -1.12 -2.38
N GLU A 34 -5.19 -2.19 -2.81
CA GLU A 34 -4.70 -2.31 -4.19
C GLU A 34 -5.82 -2.19 -5.22
N ASN A 35 -7.00 -2.70 -4.88
CA ASN A 35 -8.17 -2.64 -5.77
C ASN A 35 -8.93 -1.31 -5.68
N GLY A 36 -8.47 -0.37 -4.88
CA GLY A 36 -9.10 0.94 -4.75
C GLY A 36 -10.41 0.93 -3.97
N LYS A 37 -10.71 -0.15 -3.25
CA LYS A 37 -11.97 -0.30 -2.49
C LYS A 37 -11.86 0.22 -1.07
N PHE A 38 -10.65 0.43 -0.58
CA PHE A 38 -10.41 0.83 0.80
C PHE A 38 -9.22 1.78 0.84
N ASP A 39 -9.39 2.91 1.49
CA ASP A 39 -8.30 3.84 1.71
C ASP A 39 -7.68 3.55 3.06
N PRO A 40 -6.34 3.49 3.17
CA PRO A 40 -5.71 3.15 4.43
C PRO A 40 -5.89 4.25 5.47
N SER A 41 -5.81 3.86 6.75
CA SER A 41 -5.71 4.82 7.83
C SER A 41 -4.43 5.64 7.65
N LEU A 42 -4.36 6.79 8.31
CA LEU A 42 -3.15 7.62 8.27
C LEU A 42 -1.93 6.83 8.76
N THR A 43 -2.10 6.08 9.84
CA THR A 43 -1.00 5.26 10.37
C THR A 43 -0.51 4.25 9.34
N LEU A 44 -1.41 3.55 8.68
CA LEU A 44 -1.03 2.56 7.68
C LEU A 44 -0.38 3.24 6.47
N ALA A 45 -0.91 4.39 6.04
CA ALA A 45 -0.32 5.14 4.94
C ALA A 45 1.13 5.53 5.27
N MET A 46 1.40 5.98 6.48
CA MET A 46 2.76 6.31 6.91
C MET A 46 3.67 5.08 6.93
N LYS A 47 3.15 3.94 7.39
CA LYS A 47 3.91 2.69 7.36
C LYS A 47 4.30 2.30 5.93
N LEU A 48 3.38 2.48 4.99
CA LEU A 48 3.62 2.19 3.58
C LEU A 48 4.74 3.06 3.01
N THR A 49 4.72 4.36 3.31
CA THR A 49 5.77 5.26 2.81
C THR A 49 7.14 4.87 3.35
N ARG A 50 7.21 4.45 4.60
CA ARG A 50 8.48 4.03 5.21
C ARG A 50 8.94 2.69 4.64
N TYR A 51 8.01 1.77 4.43
CA TYR A 51 8.35 0.45 3.90
C TYR A 51 8.92 0.54 2.49
N PHE A 52 8.29 1.34 1.62
CA PHE A 52 8.71 1.49 0.23
C PHE A 52 9.72 2.62 0.04
N GLU A 53 9.97 3.43 1.07
CA GLU A 53 10.91 4.56 1.03
C GLU A 53 10.58 5.54 -0.09
N VAL A 54 9.30 5.86 -0.23
CA VAL A 54 8.80 6.81 -1.24
C VAL A 54 7.81 7.77 -0.60
N PRO A 55 7.60 8.95 -1.18
CA PRO A 55 6.57 9.86 -0.70
C PRO A 55 5.17 9.26 -0.88
N LEU A 56 4.21 9.74 -0.10
CA LEU A 56 2.83 9.26 -0.16
C LEU A 56 2.25 9.40 -1.57
N GLU A 57 2.56 10.48 -2.25
CA GLU A 57 2.05 10.78 -3.58
C GLU A 57 2.55 9.81 -4.64
N ASP A 58 3.64 9.10 -4.36
CA ASP A 58 4.13 8.05 -5.26
C ASP A 58 3.36 6.75 -5.09
N ILE A 59 2.65 6.60 -3.96
CA ILE A 59 1.83 5.42 -3.68
C ILE A 59 0.38 5.66 -4.08
N PHE A 60 -0.20 6.77 -3.63
CA PHE A 60 -1.62 7.08 -3.82
C PHE A 60 -1.78 8.30 -4.72
N ILE A 61 -2.73 8.19 -5.66
CA ILE A 61 -3.01 9.24 -6.64
C ILE A 61 -4.32 9.90 -6.25
N TYR A 62 -4.24 11.16 -5.84
CA TYR A 62 -5.41 11.95 -5.50
C TYR A 62 -5.78 12.83 -6.70
N LYS A 63 -7.05 12.78 -7.08
CA LYS A 63 -7.58 13.64 -8.16
C LYS A 63 -8.75 14.44 -7.61
N ASP A 64 -8.69 15.73 -7.86
CA ASP A 64 -9.78 16.64 -7.50
C ASP A 64 -11.05 16.36 -8.31
#